data_df17955706d333dd097b1b1753c4cb27
#
_entry.id   df17955706d333dd097b1b1753c4cb27
#
_cell.length_a   1.000
_cell.length_b   1.000
_cell.length_c   1.000
_cell.angle_alpha   90.00
_cell.angle_beta   90.00
_cell.angle_gamma   90.00
#
_symmetry.space_group_name_H-M   'P 1'
#
loop_
_entity.id
_entity.type
_entity.pdbx_description
1 polymer ?
#
loop_
_entity_poly.entity_id
_entity_poly.type
_entity_poly.pdbx_seq_one_letter_code
_entity_poly.pdbx_strand_id
1 'polypeptide(L)'
;VTVTDKDDDLPRKVTFSKVNIGGTEIAGAEIQIFQGKEATGNPVAKWTSEANTSHELGLAPGVYTFHEAAAPTGYLAVTDIVFQVNLDGTVTVVNADGNTVEYKDGTLVVTDQTKPTGPDKDPSKKTDEPDPKKSNQDKPIEKDQDKPGDKGKTKKILPFTGTEISFTLLAFGLILIVGCGVYFGIRFKK
;
A
#
# COMPACT_ATOMS: atom_id res chain seq x y z
N VAL A 1 -28.54 35.24 18.94
CA VAL A 1 -29.12 34.70 17.69
C VAL A 1 -27.94 34.37 16.80
N THR A 2 -27.62 33.12 16.69
CA THR A 2 -26.59 32.63 15.73
C THR A 2 -27.29 32.56 14.36
N VAL A 3 -26.96 33.48 13.47
CA VAL A 3 -27.37 33.39 12.06
C VAL A 3 -26.43 32.33 11.43
N THR A 4 -26.90 31.11 11.24
CA THR A 4 -26.20 30.12 10.44
C THR A 4 -26.35 30.56 8.99
N ASP A 5 -25.24 30.89 8.33
CA ASP A 5 -25.25 31.25 6.92
C ASP A 5 -25.59 29.97 6.13
N LYS A 6 -26.66 30.04 5.34
CA LYS A 6 -27.20 28.89 4.61
C LYS A 6 -26.27 28.38 3.50
N ASP A 7 -25.24 29.16 3.16
CA ASP A 7 -24.24 28.83 2.14
C ASP A 7 -23.14 27.90 2.67
N ASP A 8 -22.97 27.76 3.99
CA ASP A 8 -21.94 26.92 4.59
C ASP A 8 -22.21 25.42 4.40
N ASP A 9 -23.48 25.04 4.18
CA ASP A 9 -23.89 23.64 4.00
C ASP A 9 -24.00 23.22 2.53
N LEU A 10 -23.75 24.11 1.58
CA LEU A 10 -23.85 23.76 0.17
C LEU A 10 -22.75 22.81 -0.26
N PRO A 11 -23.09 21.76 -1.05
CA PRO A 11 -22.08 20.83 -1.54
C PRO A 11 -21.00 21.53 -2.38
N ARG A 12 -19.75 21.21 -2.10
CA ARG A 12 -18.58 21.60 -2.87
C ARG A 12 -18.18 20.44 -3.80
N LYS A 13 -17.81 20.79 -5.03
CA LYS A 13 -17.31 19.78 -5.96
C LYS A 13 -15.92 19.30 -5.53
N VAL A 14 -15.78 18.00 -5.31
CA VAL A 14 -14.51 17.32 -5.02
C VAL A 14 -14.25 16.33 -6.13
N THR A 15 -13.08 16.38 -6.73
CA THR A 15 -12.63 15.43 -7.75
C THR A 15 -11.71 14.41 -7.10
N PHE A 16 -11.92 13.14 -7.40
CA PHE A 16 -11.12 12.01 -6.92
C PHE A 16 -10.42 11.34 -8.10
N SER A 17 -9.13 11.07 -7.97
CA SER A 17 -8.32 10.36 -8.95
C SER A 17 -7.69 9.14 -8.29
N LYS A 18 -7.90 7.95 -8.85
CA LYS A 18 -7.34 6.69 -8.38
C LYS A 18 -6.26 6.23 -9.35
N VAL A 19 -4.99 6.35 -8.97
CA VAL A 19 -3.86 6.17 -9.89
C VAL A 19 -2.89 5.08 -9.44
N ASN A 20 -2.10 4.57 -10.37
CA ASN A 20 -0.92 3.77 -10.08
C ASN A 20 0.29 4.67 -9.74
N ILE A 21 1.43 4.07 -9.39
CA ILE A 21 2.69 4.77 -9.07
C ILE A 21 3.16 5.69 -10.24
N GLY A 22 2.79 5.35 -11.47
CA GLY A 22 3.10 6.15 -12.68
C GLY A 22 2.13 7.31 -12.92
N GLY A 23 1.12 7.52 -12.05
CA GLY A 23 0.14 8.59 -12.19
C GLY A 23 -0.96 8.32 -13.21
N THR A 24 -1.10 7.07 -13.68
CA THR A 24 -2.17 6.68 -14.61
C THR A 24 -3.38 6.20 -13.84
N GLU A 25 -4.56 6.72 -14.17
CA GLU A 25 -5.85 6.30 -13.60
C GLU A 25 -6.09 4.81 -13.85
N ILE A 26 -6.48 4.09 -12.78
CA ILE A 26 -6.70 2.65 -12.76
C ILE A 26 -8.18 2.31 -12.55
N ALA A 27 -8.66 1.28 -13.26
CA ALA A 27 -10.02 0.80 -13.16
C ALA A 27 -10.16 -0.34 -12.14
N GLY A 28 -11.35 -0.46 -11.54
CA GLY A 28 -11.75 -1.61 -10.75
C GLY A 28 -11.53 -1.49 -9.23
N ALA A 29 -11.12 -0.32 -8.72
CA ALA A 29 -11.18 -0.04 -7.29
C ALA A 29 -12.63 0.22 -6.87
N GLU A 30 -13.13 -0.48 -5.85
CA GLU A 30 -14.43 -0.19 -5.24
C GLU A 30 -14.24 0.83 -4.12
N ILE A 31 -14.72 2.05 -4.33
CA ILE A 31 -14.50 3.18 -3.46
C ILE A 31 -15.80 3.57 -2.76
N GLN A 32 -15.70 3.91 -1.48
CA GLN A 32 -16.78 4.38 -0.64
C GLN A 32 -16.34 5.61 0.13
N ILE A 33 -17.23 6.59 0.26
CA ILE A 33 -16.99 7.78 1.09
C ILE A 33 -17.94 7.74 2.28
N PHE A 34 -17.41 7.85 3.47
CA PHE A 34 -18.15 7.93 4.71
C PHE A 34 -18.05 9.31 5.32
N GLN A 35 -19.10 9.78 5.97
CA GLN A 35 -19.04 11.00 6.77
C GLN A 35 -18.37 10.71 8.10
N GLY A 36 -17.42 11.54 8.52
CA GLY A 36 -16.66 11.36 9.74
C GLY A 36 -15.25 10.80 9.51
N LYS A 37 -14.63 10.32 10.59
CA LYS A 37 -13.23 9.86 10.61
C LYS A 37 -13.07 8.34 10.48
N GLU A 38 -14.17 7.62 10.33
CA GLU A 38 -14.20 6.16 10.28
C GLU A 38 -15.13 5.67 9.17
N ALA A 39 -14.77 4.57 8.52
CA ALA A 39 -15.58 3.91 7.49
C ALA A 39 -16.68 3.06 8.15
N THR A 40 -17.63 3.69 8.82
CA THR A 40 -18.71 3.02 9.55
C THR A 40 -20.10 3.50 9.11
N GLY A 41 -21.09 2.63 9.20
CA GLY A 41 -22.47 2.95 8.81
C GLY A 41 -22.68 2.89 7.30
N ASN A 42 -23.54 3.77 6.79
CA ASN A 42 -23.81 3.85 5.35
C ASN A 42 -22.89 4.86 4.69
N PRO A 43 -22.23 4.52 3.57
CA PRO A 43 -21.45 5.46 2.82
C PRO A 43 -22.35 6.55 2.19
N VAL A 44 -21.89 7.80 2.16
CA VAL A 44 -22.57 8.91 1.49
C VAL A 44 -22.44 8.84 -0.03
N ALA A 45 -21.41 8.15 -0.51
CA ALA A 45 -21.20 7.82 -1.93
C ALA A 45 -20.43 6.53 -2.10
N LYS A 46 -20.63 5.86 -3.25
CA LYS A 46 -19.85 4.70 -3.69
C LYS A 46 -19.78 4.63 -5.20
N TRP A 47 -18.62 4.22 -5.72
CA TRP A 47 -18.41 3.98 -7.16
C TRP A 47 -17.28 3.00 -7.38
N THR A 48 -17.14 2.54 -8.61
CA THR A 48 -15.98 1.79 -9.08
C THR A 48 -15.11 2.71 -9.94
N SER A 49 -13.80 2.75 -9.71
CA SER A 49 -12.88 3.56 -10.52
C SER A 49 -12.83 3.06 -11.97
N GLU A 50 -12.63 3.99 -12.89
CA GLU A 50 -12.51 3.73 -14.32
C GLU A 50 -11.13 4.18 -14.84
N ALA A 51 -10.65 3.51 -15.89
CA ALA A 51 -9.37 3.89 -16.50
C ALA A 51 -9.47 5.27 -17.18
N ASN A 52 -8.45 6.08 -17.00
CA ASN A 52 -8.32 7.42 -17.58
C ASN A 52 -9.47 8.39 -17.21
N THR A 53 -10.14 8.15 -16.08
CA THR A 53 -11.30 8.94 -15.67
C THR A 53 -11.26 9.18 -14.16
N SER A 54 -11.26 10.46 -13.77
CA SER A 54 -11.49 10.87 -12.38
C SER A 54 -12.99 10.87 -12.06
N HIS A 55 -13.33 10.80 -10.78
CA HIS A 55 -14.72 10.82 -10.28
C HIS A 55 -15.03 12.14 -9.58
N GLU A 56 -16.15 12.77 -9.93
CA GLU A 56 -16.62 14.01 -9.31
C GLU A 56 -17.77 13.75 -8.35
N LEU A 57 -17.72 14.37 -7.17
CA LEU A 57 -18.73 14.23 -6.13
C LEU A 57 -19.00 15.58 -5.44
N GLY A 58 -20.26 15.89 -5.18
CA GLY A 58 -20.67 17.02 -4.35
C GLY A 58 -20.67 16.63 -2.87
N LEU A 59 -19.81 17.23 -2.06
CA LEU A 59 -19.75 17.01 -0.61
C LEU A 59 -19.92 18.34 0.13
N ALA A 60 -20.78 18.37 1.16
CA ALA A 60 -20.84 19.51 2.06
C ALA A 60 -19.51 19.70 2.80
N PRO A 61 -19.16 20.91 3.24
CA PRO A 61 -17.99 21.11 4.10
C PRO A 61 -18.06 20.20 5.34
N GLY A 62 -16.95 19.52 5.63
CA GLY A 62 -16.94 18.52 6.72
C GLY A 62 -15.78 17.55 6.62
N VAL A 63 -15.73 16.60 7.54
CA VAL A 63 -14.73 15.54 7.59
C VAL A 63 -15.31 14.26 7.00
N TYR A 64 -14.52 13.58 6.18
CA TYR A 64 -14.90 12.37 5.48
C TYR A 64 -13.77 11.33 5.50
N THR A 65 -14.16 10.08 5.31
CA THR A 65 -13.23 8.96 5.13
C THR A 65 -13.39 8.37 3.74
N PHE A 66 -12.29 8.34 2.98
CA PHE A 66 -12.15 7.58 1.75
C PHE A 66 -11.77 6.15 2.13
N HIS A 67 -12.58 5.19 1.76
CA HIS A 67 -12.41 3.77 2.02
C HIS A 67 -12.36 3.01 0.69
N GLU A 68 -11.36 2.17 0.50
CA GLU A 68 -11.28 1.25 -0.63
C GLU A 68 -11.74 -0.13 -0.20
N ALA A 69 -13.00 -0.46 -0.51
CA ALA A 69 -13.59 -1.76 -0.18
C ALA A 69 -12.94 -2.92 -0.93
N ALA A 70 -12.48 -2.69 -2.17
CA ALA A 70 -11.73 -3.64 -2.95
C ALA A 70 -10.73 -2.94 -3.87
N ALA A 71 -9.48 -3.41 -3.87
CA ALA A 71 -8.45 -2.92 -4.79
C ALA A 71 -8.56 -3.60 -6.17
N PRO A 72 -8.10 -2.95 -7.24
CA PRO A 72 -8.00 -3.57 -8.56
C PRO A 72 -7.06 -4.78 -8.54
N THR A 73 -7.26 -5.70 -9.48
CA THR A 73 -6.38 -6.86 -9.62
C THR A 73 -4.92 -6.41 -9.82
N GLY A 74 -4.02 -6.95 -9.02
CA GLY A 74 -2.59 -6.63 -9.09
C GLY A 74 -2.16 -5.46 -8.20
N TYR A 75 -3.08 -4.81 -7.49
CA TYR A 75 -2.80 -3.71 -6.57
C TYR A 75 -3.06 -4.07 -5.12
N LEU A 76 -2.40 -3.37 -4.20
CA LEU A 76 -2.69 -3.42 -2.77
C LEU A 76 -3.80 -2.41 -2.48
N ALA A 77 -4.77 -2.79 -1.63
CA ALA A 77 -5.76 -1.84 -1.16
C ALA A 77 -5.10 -0.77 -0.30
N VAL A 78 -5.54 0.48 -0.45
CA VAL A 78 -5.18 1.53 0.49
C VAL A 78 -5.98 1.37 1.78
N THR A 79 -5.40 1.78 2.91
CA THR A 79 -6.11 1.92 4.17
C THR A 79 -6.99 3.17 4.16
N ASP A 80 -7.81 3.36 5.17
CA ASP A 80 -8.71 4.50 5.25
C ASP A 80 -7.95 5.84 5.26
N ILE A 81 -8.38 6.77 4.39
CA ILE A 81 -7.83 8.11 4.29
C ILE A 81 -8.85 9.12 4.82
N VAL A 82 -8.49 9.87 5.85
CA VAL A 82 -9.34 10.92 6.39
C VAL A 82 -9.00 12.25 5.73
N PHE A 83 -10.02 12.91 5.16
CA PHE A 83 -9.89 14.21 4.55
C PHE A 83 -10.99 15.17 4.99
N GLN A 84 -10.74 16.45 4.87
CA GLN A 84 -11.70 17.52 5.16
C GLN A 84 -12.01 18.32 3.90
N VAL A 85 -13.28 18.52 3.62
CA VAL A 85 -13.75 19.47 2.62
C VAL A 85 -13.94 20.81 3.34
N ASN A 86 -13.23 21.84 2.88
CA ASN A 86 -13.26 23.18 3.46
C ASN A 86 -14.42 24.01 2.88
N LEU A 87 -14.79 25.10 3.55
CA LEU A 87 -15.84 26.02 3.09
C LEU A 87 -15.58 26.61 1.71
N ASP A 88 -14.31 26.81 1.35
CA ASP A 88 -13.89 27.31 0.05
C ASP A 88 -13.85 26.23 -1.06
N GLY A 89 -14.18 24.97 -0.72
CA GLY A 89 -14.17 23.83 -1.64
C GLY A 89 -12.81 23.16 -1.79
N THR A 90 -11.78 23.64 -1.13
CA THR A 90 -10.49 22.93 -1.08
C THR A 90 -10.56 21.70 -0.18
N VAL A 91 -9.64 20.75 -0.38
CA VAL A 91 -9.55 19.55 0.45
C VAL A 91 -8.25 19.53 1.23
N THR A 92 -8.33 19.19 2.51
CA THR A 92 -7.18 18.97 3.38
C THR A 92 -7.09 17.48 3.74
N VAL A 93 -5.97 16.82 3.48
CA VAL A 93 -5.72 15.46 3.96
C VAL A 93 -5.42 15.54 5.46
N VAL A 94 -6.28 14.93 6.28
CA VAL A 94 -6.18 14.95 7.75
C VAL A 94 -5.34 13.77 8.25
N ASN A 95 -5.57 12.59 7.69
CA ASN A 95 -4.79 11.38 7.97
C ASN A 95 -4.70 10.53 6.71
N ALA A 96 -3.50 10.25 6.26
CA ALA A 96 -3.22 9.39 5.11
C ALA A 96 -2.96 7.93 5.49
N ASP A 97 -2.76 7.63 6.77
CA ASP A 97 -2.47 6.29 7.32
C ASP A 97 -1.38 5.52 6.53
N GLY A 98 -0.31 6.24 6.15
CA GLY A 98 0.80 5.68 5.37
C GLY A 98 0.55 5.53 3.87
N ASN A 99 -0.65 5.87 3.36
CA ASN A 99 -0.93 5.87 1.93
C ASN A 99 -0.26 7.06 1.23
N THR A 100 -0.04 6.91 -0.08
CA THR A 100 0.35 8.01 -0.94
C THR A 100 -0.91 8.72 -1.42
N VAL A 101 -1.17 9.89 -0.85
CA VAL A 101 -2.33 10.73 -1.19
C VAL A 101 -1.93 12.20 -1.19
N GLU A 102 -2.41 12.95 -2.16
CA GLU A 102 -2.20 14.40 -2.26
C GLU A 102 -3.46 15.10 -2.78
N TYR A 103 -3.64 16.37 -2.37
CA TYR A 103 -4.63 17.25 -2.99
C TYR A 103 -3.89 18.23 -3.89
N LYS A 104 -4.16 18.14 -5.19
CA LYS A 104 -3.48 18.92 -6.20
C LYS A 104 -4.44 19.32 -7.30
N ASP A 105 -4.38 20.59 -7.73
CA ASP A 105 -5.16 21.12 -8.84
C ASP A 105 -6.68 20.83 -8.74
N GLY A 106 -7.23 20.89 -7.51
CA GLY A 106 -8.65 20.63 -7.24
C GLY A 106 -9.01 19.13 -7.13
N THR A 107 -8.03 18.24 -7.18
CA THR A 107 -8.23 16.78 -7.18
C THR A 107 -7.55 16.12 -6.00
N LEU A 108 -8.27 15.25 -5.29
CA LEU A 108 -7.70 14.32 -4.32
C LEU A 108 -7.18 13.09 -5.06
N VAL A 109 -5.85 12.97 -5.17
CA VAL A 109 -5.17 11.89 -5.87
C VAL A 109 -4.76 10.81 -4.88
N VAL A 110 -5.25 9.58 -5.06
CA VAL A 110 -4.94 8.40 -4.24
C VAL A 110 -4.17 7.41 -5.08
N THR A 111 -2.94 7.08 -4.66
CA THR A 111 -2.02 6.23 -5.41
C THR A 111 -1.97 4.82 -4.85
N ASP A 112 -2.22 3.82 -5.69
CA ASP A 112 -2.07 2.40 -5.37
C ASP A 112 -0.67 1.89 -5.67
N GLN A 113 -0.22 1.00 -4.80
CA GLN A 113 1.00 0.23 -5.00
C GLN A 113 0.67 -1.13 -5.61
N THR A 114 1.53 -1.60 -6.52
CA THR A 114 1.41 -2.94 -7.08
C THR A 114 1.71 -4.00 -6.03
N LYS A 115 0.98 -5.12 -6.07
CA LYS A 115 1.33 -6.29 -5.26
C LYS A 115 2.71 -6.79 -5.67
N PRO A 116 3.58 -7.17 -4.71
CA PRO A 116 4.82 -7.86 -5.05
C PRO A 116 4.48 -9.13 -5.83
N THR A 117 4.95 -9.22 -7.06
CA THR A 117 4.99 -10.50 -7.78
C THR A 117 6.06 -11.34 -7.10
N GLY A 118 5.66 -12.47 -6.51
CA GLY A 118 6.61 -13.48 -6.05
C GLY A 118 7.53 -13.91 -7.21
N PRO A 119 8.71 -14.51 -6.94
CA PRO A 119 9.61 -14.94 -8.00
C PRO A 119 8.82 -15.79 -9.00
N ASP A 120 8.85 -15.36 -10.26
CA ASP A 120 8.25 -16.05 -11.38
C ASP A 120 8.63 -17.54 -11.29
N LYS A 121 7.64 -18.42 -11.15
CA LYS A 121 7.83 -19.83 -11.43
C LYS A 121 8.12 -19.88 -12.93
N ASP A 122 9.41 -19.95 -13.27
CA ASP A 122 9.86 -20.19 -14.63
C ASP A 122 9.11 -21.43 -15.17
N PRO A 123 8.20 -21.28 -16.16
CA PRO A 123 7.45 -22.40 -16.70
C PRO A 123 8.34 -23.37 -17.48
N SER A 124 9.62 -23.09 -17.65
CA SER A 124 10.59 -23.93 -18.34
C SER A 124 11.33 -24.91 -17.42
N LYS A 125 11.16 -24.85 -16.10
CA LYS A 125 11.73 -25.83 -15.20
C LYS A 125 10.80 -27.04 -15.12
N LYS A 126 10.95 -27.95 -16.10
CA LYS A 126 10.43 -29.32 -15.98
C LYS A 126 11.04 -29.93 -14.73
N THR A 127 10.22 -30.14 -13.72
CA THR A 127 10.52 -31.07 -12.64
C THR A 127 10.59 -32.43 -13.29
N ASP A 128 11.81 -33.00 -13.40
CA ASP A 128 12.00 -34.41 -13.64
C ASP A 128 11.40 -35.15 -12.45
N GLU A 129 10.18 -35.61 -12.64
CA GLU A 129 9.51 -36.56 -11.75
C GLU A 129 10.26 -37.86 -11.83
N PRO A 130 10.76 -38.46 -10.74
CA PRO A 130 11.39 -39.77 -10.79
C PRO A 130 10.32 -40.82 -11.08
N ASP A 131 10.44 -41.46 -12.24
CA ASP A 131 9.63 -42.59 -12.72
C ASP A 131 9.63 -43.75 -11.70
N PRO A 132 8.48 -44.17 -11.15
CA PRO A 132 8.42 -45.35 -10.26
C PRO A 132 8.17 -46.61 -11.07
N LYS A 133 9.25 -47.25 -11.63
CA LYS A 133 9.23 -48.69 -11.98
C LYS A 133 10.59 -49.19 -12.43
N LYS A 134 11.28 -49.90 -11.54
CA LYS A 134 11.85 -51.24 -11.82
C LYS A 134 12.23 -51.94 -10.53
N SER A 135 11.39 -52.87 -10.17
CA SER A 135 11.75 -53.99 -9.29
C SER A 135 12.66 -54.94 -10.05
N ASN A 136 13.69 -55.43 -9.37
CA ASN A 136 14.12 -56.85 -9.38
C ASN A 136 15.33 -56.98 -8.46
N GLN A 137 15.09 -57.67 -7.37
CA GLN A 137 15.67 -58.96 -6.95
C GLN A 137 17.12 -59.19 -7.36
N ASP A 138 18.02 -59.29 -6.35
CA ASP A 138 18.61 -60.56 -5.91
C ASP A 138 19.60 -60.32 -4.76
N LYS A 139 19.46 -61.17 -3.73
CA LYS A 139 20.33 -61.41 -2.58
C LYS A 139 21.41 -62.39 -3.05
N PRO A 140 22.55 -62.75 -2.35
CA PRO A 140 22.74 -62.82 -0.90
C PRO A 140 24.16 -62.48 -0.33
N ILE A 141 24.23 -62.25 0.97
CA ILE A 141 25.05 -62.71 2.12
C ILE A 141 26.59 -62.90 1.92
N GLU A 142 27.36 -62.26 2.83
CA GLU A 142 28.27 -62.80 3.85
C GLU A 142 29.03 -61.63 4.54
N LYS A 143 28.88 -61.50 5.85
CA LYS A 143 29.78 -61.78 7.01
C LYS A 143 31.26 -61.36 6.84
N ASP A 144 31.78 -60.48 7.69
CA ASP A 144 32.32 -60.64 9.02
C ASP A 144 33.12 -59.40 9.49
N GLN A 145 32.96 -59.13 10.76
CA GLN A 145 33.95 -58.76 11.81
C GLN A 145 35.02 -57.67 11.47
N ASP A 146 35.21 -56.63 12.19
CA ASP A 146 35.68 -56.45 13.55
C ASP A 146 35.91 -54.97 13.92
N LYS A 147 35.73 -54.65 15.18
CA LYS A 147 35.90 -53.47 16.01
C LYS A 147 37.40 -53.09 16.17
N PRO A 148 37.80 -51.96 16.85
CA PRO A 148 37.13 -50.76 17.36
C PRO A 148 37.95 -49.44 17.24
N GLY A 149 37.28 -48.31 17.52
CA GLY A 149 37.89 -47.14 18.19
C GLY A 149 38.17 -45.93 17.34
N ASP A 150 37.47 -44.85 17.51
CA ASP A 150 37.93 -43.67 18.22
C ASP A 150 36.89 -42.55 18.22
N LYS A 151 36.94 -41.78 19.32
CA LYS A 151 36.09 -40.69 19.68
C LYS A 151 36.29 -39.47 18.78
N GLY A 152 35.21 -38.95 18.19
CA GLY A 152 35.22 -37.66 17.49
C GLY A 152 33.85 -37.01 17.47
N LYS A 153 33.67 -36.07 18.33
CA LYS A 153 32.60 -35.09 18.56
C LYS A 153 31.70 -34.80 17.35
N THR A 154 30.47 -35.23 17.46
CA THR A 154 29.34 -34.76 16.62
C THR A 154 29.02 -33.30 16.94
N LYS A 155 29.36 -32.40 16.04
CA LYS A 155 28.77 -31.05 15.97
C LYS A 155 27.37 -31.19 15.39
N LYS A 156 26.40 -30.99 16.26
CA LYS A 156 24.99 -30.85 15.94
C LYS A 156 24.82 -29.54 15.16
N ILE A 157 24.63 -29.63 13.86
CA ILE A 157 24.27 -28.49 13.03
C ILE A 157 22.74 -28.30 13.17
N LEU A 158 22.36 -27.26 13.88
CA LEU A 158 20.96 -26.78 13.95
C LEU A 158 20.60 -26.09 12.62
N PRO A 159 19.38 -26.26 12.11
CA PRO A 159 18.95 -25.51 10.94
C PRO A 159 18.86 -24.03 11.29
N PHE A 160 19.55 -23.23 10.52
CA PHE A 160 19.58 -21.77 10.62
C PHE A 160 18.28 -21.23 10.04
N THR A 161 17.34 -20.85 10.89
CA THR A 161 16.25 -19.97 10.52
C THR A 161 16.70 -18.55 10.79
N GLY A 162 17.40 -17.98 9.82
CA GLY A 162 17.86 -16.60 9.89
C GLY A 162 16.85 -15.67 9.28
N THR A 163 16.04 -15.02 10.10
CA THR A 163 15.46 -13.73 9.77
C THR A 163 16.35 -12.64 10.37
N GLU A 164 17.41 -12.34 9.69
CA GLU A 164 18.18 -11.12 9.94
C GLU A 164 17.55 -9.99 9.14
N ILE A 165 16.65 -9.25 9.75
CA ILE A 165 16.21 -7.95 9.24
C ILE A 165 17.35 -6.96 9.54
N SER A 166 18.15 -6.68 8.52
CA SER A 166 19.21 -5.68 8.57
C SER A 166 18.61 -4.27 8.67
N PHE A 167 18.56 -3.73 9.89
CA PHE A 167 18.24 -2.33 10.18
C PHE A 167 19.43 -1.41 9.83
N THR A 168 19.73 -1.25 8.57
CA THR A 168 20.74 -0.25 8.13
C THR A 168 20.32 0.42 6.83
N LEU A 169 19.21 1.18 6.87
CA LEU A 169 18.90 2.20 5.84
C LEU A 169 17.85 3.20 6.33
N LEU A 170 18.09 3.84 7.47
CA LEU A 170 17.30 4.95 7.97
C LEU A 170 18.20 6.08 8.48
N ALA A 171 19.08 6.59 7.62
CA ALA A 171 19.88 7.76 7.96
C ALA A 171 20.28 8.61 6.74
N PHE A 172 19.44 8.77 5.71
CA PHE A 172 19.63 9.82 4.69
C PHE A 172 18.28 10.32 4.19
N GLY A 173 17.63 11.17 4.95
CA GLY A 173 16.35 11.76 4.53
C GLY A 173 15.88 12.95 5.35
N LEU A 174 16.79 13.59 6.13
CA LEU A 174 16.36 14.69 7.01
C LEU A 174 17.34 15.87 6.99
N ILE A 175 17.74 16.32 5.80
CA ILE A 175 18.39 17.65 5.62
C ILE A 175 18.00 18.15 4.23
N LEU A 176 16.88 18.87 4.08
CA LEU A 176 16.65 19.88 3.03
C LEU A 176 15.30 20.60 3.16
N ILE A 177 14.87 20.96 4.37
CA ILE A 177 13.77 21.93 4.56
C ILE A 177 14.15 22.92 5.68
N VAL A 178 15.25 23.62 5.54
CA VAL A 178 15.55 24.85 6.30
C VAL A 178 16.36 25.78 5.41
N GLY A 179 15.84 26.19 4.29
CA GLY A 179 16.59 27.04 3.36
C GLY A 179 15.79 28.00 2.51
N CYS A 180 14.44 28.11 2.66
CA CYS A 180 13.65 29.02 1.84
C CYS A 180 12.73 29.99 2.60
N GLY A 181 12.93 30.16 3.90
CA GLY A 181 12.10 31.03 4.76
C GLY A 181 12.65 32.41 5.07
N VAL A 182 13.82 32.81 4.58
CA VAL A 182 14.48 34.08 5.00
C VAL A 182 14.69 35.10 3.88
N TYR A 183 14.24 34.85 2.65
CA TYR A 183 14.49 35.79 1.54
C TYR A 183 13.31 36.68 1.11
N PHE A 184 12.18 36.70 1.82
CA PHE A 184 11.02 37.54 1.45
C PHE A 184 10.60 38.59 2.48
N GLY A 185 11.50 38.97 3.39
CA GLY A 185 11.20 39.89 4.50
C GLY A 185 11.81 41.30 4.42
N ILE A 186 12.47 41.69 3.32
CA ILE A 186 13.09 43.03 3.24
C ILE A 186 12.80 43.68 1.87
N ARG A 187 11.56 44.18 1.68
CA ARG A 187 11.28 45.27 0.73
C ARG A 187 9.85 45.76 0.83
N PHE A 188 9.49 46.41 1.93
CA PHE A 188 8.45 47.46 1.89
C PHE A 188 8.66 48.40 3.08
N LYS A 189 9.60 49.36 2.88
CA LYS A 189 9.63 50.63 3.61
C LYS A 189 10.19 51.68 2.69
N LYS A 190 9.30 52.30 1.92
CA LYS A 190 9.25 53.71 1.61
C LYS A 190 7.93 54.05 0.96
#